data_1a6c31f9c92f405122abdc77eb664f39
#
_entry.id   1a6c31f9c92f405122abdc77eb664f39
#
_cell.length_a   1.000
_cell.length_b   1.000
_cell.length_c   1.000
_cell.angle_alpha   90.00
_cell.angle_beta   90.00
_cell.angle_gamma   90.00
#
_symmetry.space_group_name_H-M   'P 1'
#
loop_
_entity.id
_entity.type
_entity.pdbx_description
1 polymer ?
#
loop_
_entity_poly.entity_id
_entity_poly.type
_entity_poly.pdbx_seq_one_letter_code
_entity_poly.pdbx_strand_id
1 'polypeptide(L)'
;MNLEKIEKSINEAFENKATLNSSNKEVNELIRETIDLLDNGKIRVAEKKGDKWQVNQWIKKAILLSFRVNKMKASKGPYSTWYDKVDGKTQGWSEEQVKKAGFRYVPNGVIRKGAHIGKNVVLMPSFINVGAYVDEGTMIDTWASVGSCAQVGKNCHISGGAGIGGVLEPMQANPTIVEDNCFSGARAEIACLLYTSDAADDGIR
;
A
#
# COMPACT_ATOMS: atom_id res chain seq x y z
N MET A 1 -21.62 6.55 -3.62
CA MET A 1 -20.96 5.22 -3.43
C MET A 1 -21.30 4.70 -2.06
N ASN A 2 -21.81 3.48 -1.93
CA ASN A 2 -22.17 2.90 -0.63
C ASN A 2 -21.07 1.88 -0.23
N LEU A 3 -20.15 2.30 0.65
CA LEU A 3 -19.04 1.45 1.12
C LEU A 3 -19.52 0.20 1.85
N GLU A 4 -20.62 0.27 2.60
CA GLU A 4 -21.20 -0.88 3.31
C GLU A 4 -21.64 -1.98 2.33
N LYS A 5 -22.21 -1.58 1.16
CA LYS A 5 -22.56 -2.55 0.12
C LYS A 5 -21.34 -3.21 -0.48
N ILE A 6 -20.27 -2.43 -0.74
CA ILE A 6 -18.99 -2.97 -1.26
C ILE A 6 -18.39 -3.94 -0.24
N GLU A 7 -18.28 -3.54 1.02
CA GLU A 7 -17.76 -4.37 2.10
C GLU A 7 -18.51 -5.71 2.20
N LYS A 8 -19.84 -5.67 2.20
CA LYS A 8 -20.68 -6.87 2.25
C LYS A 8 -20.36 -7.81 1.09
N SER A 9 -20.35 -7.28 -0.15
CA SER A 9 -20.09 -8.07 -1.35
C SER A 9 -18.66 -8.65 -1.37
N ILE A 10 -17.66 -7.90 -0.92
CA ILE A 10 -16.28 -8.39 -0.81
C ILE A 10 -16.17 -9.50 0.23
N ASN A 11 -16.82 -9.36 1.38
CA ASN A 11 -16.83 -10.40 2.41
C ASN A 11 -17.48 -11.69 1.89
N GLU A 12 -18.64 -11.60 1.24
CA GLU A 12 -19.32 -12.74 0.63
C GLU A 12 -18.46 -13.42 -0.45
N ALA A 13 -17.80 -12.62 -1.31
CA ALA A 13 -16.91 -13.13 -2.33
C ALA A 13 -15.67 -13.83 -1.73
N PHE A 14 -15.17 -13.34 -0.61
CA PHE A 14 -14.02 -13.94 0.06
C PHE A 14 -14.35 -15.31 0.67
N GLU A 15 -15.52 -15.46 1.28
CA GLU A 15 -16.00 -16.77 1.78
C GLU A 15 -16.16 -17.78 0.63
N ASN A 16 -16.57 -17.32 -0.55
CA ASN A 16 -16.78 -18.13 -1.75
C ASN A 16 -15.57 -18.12 -2.71
N LYS A 17 -14.39 -17.73 -2.24
CA LYS A 17 -13.20 -17.49 -3.08
C LYS A 17 -12.76 -18.69 -3.92
N ALA A 18 -13.10 -19.91 -3.52
CA ALA A 18 -12.76 -21.14 -4.27
C ALA A 18 -13.37 -21.14 -5.67
N THR A 19 -14.58 -20.59 -5.82
CA THR A 19 -15.33 -20.54 -7.10
C THR A 19 -15.13 -19.21 -7.84
N LEU A 20 -14.49 -18.23 -7.23
CA LEU A 20 -14.27 -16.94 -7.84
C LEU A 20 -13.22 -17.02 -8.96
N ASN A 21 -13.58 -16.47 -10.11
CA ASN A 21 -12.73 -16.42 -11.31
C ASN A 21 -13.03 -15.18 -12.16
N SER A 22 -12.38 -15.06 -13.31
CA SER A 22 -12.54 -13.92 -14.23
C SER A 22 -13.94 -13.76 -14.83
N SER A 23 -14.82 -14.74 -14.71
CA SER A 23 -16.20 -14.69 -15.23
C SER A 23 -17.18 -13.98 -14.30
N ASN A 24 -16.82 -13.79 -13.03
CA ASN A 24 -17.66 -13.12 -12.02
C ASN A 24 -17.59 -11.59 -12.19
N LYS A 25 -18.10 -11.05 -13.29
CA LYS A 25 -17.89 -9.64 -13.71
C LYS A 25 -18.22 -8.63 -12.62
N GLU A 26 -19.39 -8.71 -12.00
CA GLU A 26 -19.85 -7.76 -10.98
C GLU A 26 -18.88 -7.71 -9.79
N VAL A 27 -18.53 -8.86 -9.24
CA VAL A 27 -17.59 -8.95 -8.12
C VAL A 27 -16.20 -8.45 -8.52
N ASN A 28 -15.76 -8.77 -9.73
CA ASN A 28 -14.46 -8.32 -10.23
C ASN A 28 -14.40 -6.80 -10.41
N GLU A 29 -15.51 -6.16 -10.76
CA GLU A 29 -15.64 -4.70 -10.81
C GLU A 29 -15.54 -4.08 -9.41
N LEU A 30 -16.22 -4.64 -8.42
CA LEU A 30 -16.14 -4.18 -7.03
C LEU A 30 -14.73 -4.33 -6.44
N ILE A 31 -14.04 -5.42 -6.77
CA ILE A 31 -12.63 -5.60 -6.38
C ILE A 31 -11.76 -4.50 -6.99
N ARG A 32 -11.90 -4.22 -8.29
CA ARG A 32 -11.14 -3.16 -8.96
C ARG A 32 -11.45 -1.79 -8.38
N GLU A 33 -12.72 -1.47 -8.16
CA GLU A 33 -13.15 -0.22 -7.52
C GLU A 33 -12.50 -0.07 -6.14
N THR A 34 -12.46 -1.13 -5.34
CA THR A 34 -11.81 -1.11 -4.02
C THR A 34 -10.31 -0.81 -4.14
N ILE A 35 -9.62 -1.43 -5.08
CA ILE A 35 -8.19 -1.14 -5.33
C ILE A 35 -7.99 0.30 -5.81
N ASP A 36 -8.86 0.83 -6.65
CA ASP A 36 -8.79 2.21 -7.12
C ASP A 36 -9.06 3.22 -5.98
N LEU A 37 -9.94 2.88 -5.05
CA LEU A 37 -10.19 3.71 -3.85
C LEU A 37 -8.98 3.73 -2.91
N LEU A 38 -8.33 2.59 -2.71
CA LEU A 38 -7.05 2.50 -1.98
C LEU A 38 -5.98 3.34 -2.66
N ASP A 39 -5.81 3.16 -3.96
CA ASP A 39 -4.80 3.85 -4.77
C ASP A 39 -4.92 5.37 -4.66
N ASN A 40 -6.15 5.86 -4.59
CA ASN A 40 -6.47 7.28 -4.47
C ASN A 40 -6.57 7.77 -3.00
N GLY A 41 -6.33 6.92 -2.02
CA GLY A 41 -6.38 7.27 -0.60
C GLY A 41 -7.78 7.59 -0.05
N LYS A 42 -8.83 7.20 -0.78
CA LYS A 42 -10.21 7.40 -0.34
C LYS A 42 -10.66 6.41 0.75
N ILE A 43 -9.97 5.28 0.82
CA ILE A 43 -10.11 4.30 1.88
C ILE A 43 -8.71 3.85 2.32
N ARG A 44 -8.59 3.34 3.55
CA ARG A 44 -7.33 2.85 4.13
C ARG A 44 -7.52 1.48 4.75
N VAL A 45 -6.48 0.65 4.72
CA VAL A 45 -6.49 -0.65 5.41
C VAL A 45 -6.58 -0.47 6.92
N ALA A 46 -5.95 0.56 7.47
CA ALA A 46 -6.20 0.96 8.84
C ALA A 46 -6.33 2.48 8.94
N GLU A 47 -7.23 2.95 9.79
CA GLU A 47 -7.49 4.36 10.03
C GLU A 47 -7.64 4.65 11.51
N LYS A 48 -7.22 5.84 11.95
CA LYS A 48 -7.34 6.25 13.34
C LYS A 48 -8.76 6.78 13.59
N LYS A 49 -9.47 6.19 14.55
CA LYS A 49 -10.77 6.65 15.05
C LYS A 49 -10.65 7.02 16.51
N GLY A 50 -10.63 8.32 16.79
CA GLY A 50 -10.22 8.83 18.10
C GLY A 50 -8.78 8.42 18.38
N ASP A 51 -8.53 7.79 19.53
CA ASP A 51 -7.19 7.35 19.95
C ASP A 51 -6.84 5.91 19.52
N LYS A 52 -7.73 5.23 18.77
CA LYS A 52 -7.55 3.83 18.40
C LYS A 52 -7.45 3.66 16.90
N TRP A 53 -6.56 2.77 16.49
CA TRP A 53 -6.49 2.29 15.12
C TRP A 53 -7.54 1.21 14.86
N GLN A 54 -8.34 1.42 13.83
CA GLN A 54 -9.32 0.44 13.34
C GLN A 54 -8.81 -0.15 12.03
N VAL A 55 -8.76 -1.49 11.98
CA VAL A 55 -8.37 -2.23 10.77
C VAL A 55 -9.60 -2.63 9.97
N ASN A 56 -9.63 -2.25 8.71
CA ASN A 56 -10.67 -2.57 7.74
C ASN A 56 -10.34 -3.90 7.05
N GLN A 57 -10.63 -5.02 7.72
CA GLN A 57 -10.25 -6.36 7.24
C GLN A 57 -10.81 -6.68 5.85
N TRP A 58 -12.00 -6.17 5.51
CA TRP A 58 -12.61 -6.37 4.21
C TRP A 58 -11.73 -5.83 3.05
N ILE A 59 -10.96 -4.77 3.30
CA ILE A 59 -10.02 -4.21 2.31
C ILE A 59 -8.86 -5.19 2.06
N LYS A 60 -8.32 -5.83 3.09
CA LYS A 60 -7.31 -6.88 2.92
C LYS A 60 -7.87 -8.05 2.11
N LYS A 61 -9.12 -8.46 2.39
CA LYS A 61 -9.83 -9.46 1.59
C LYS A 61 -9.92 -9.07 0.11
N ALA A 62 -10.27 -7.81 -0.18
CA ALA A 62 -10.31 -7.31 -1.56
C ALA A 62 -8.95 -7.38 -2.26
N ILE A 63 -7.86 -7.03 -1.57
CA ILE A 63 -6.49 -7.15 -2.10
C ILE A 63 -6.17 -8.62 -2.42
N LEU A 64 -6.46 -9.55 -1.52
CA LEU A 64 -6.23 -10.98 -1.76
C LEU A 64 -7.07 -11.52 -2.92
N LEU A 65 -8.34 -11.10 -3.03
CA LEU A 65 -9.19 -11.45 -4.16
C LEU A 65 -8.65 -10.89 -5.47
N SER A 66 -8.05 -9.69 -5.46
CA SER A 66 -7.47 -9.11 -6.68
C SER A 66 -6.36 -9.98 -7.27
N PHE A 67 -5.51 -10.60 -6.44
CA PHE A 67 -4.50 -11.55 -6.91
C PHE A 67 -5.10 -12.81 -7.54
N ARG A 68 -6.32 -13.18 -7.14
CA ARG A 68 -6.99 -14.35 -7.68
C ARG A 68 -7.65 -14.07 -9.03
N VAL A 69 -8.28 -12.91 -9.19
CA VAL A 69 -9.00 -12.56 -10.42
C VAL A 69 -8.11 -11.95 -11.49
N ASN A 70 -7.01 -11.32 -11.12
CA ASN A 70 -6.07 -10.74 -12.05
C ASN A 70 -5.20 -11.83 -12.68
N LYS A 71 -5.01 -11.74 -14.01
CA LYS A 71 -4.08 -12.59 -14.74
C LYS A 71 -2.68 -12.00 -14.71
N MET A 72 -1.68 -12.88 -14.75
CA MET A 72 -0.31 -12.48 -15.03
C MET A 72 -0.23 -11.78 -16.39
N LYS A 73 0.47 -10.66 -16.45
CA LYS A 73 0.70 -9.94 -17.70
C LYS A 73 2.10 -9.34 -17.77
N ALA A 74 2.61 -9.26 -18.98
CA ALA A 74 3.89 -8.62 -19.23
C ALA A 74 3.72 -7.09 -19.25
N SER A 75 4.64 -6.39 -18.63
CA SER A 75 4.74 -4.94 -18.59
C SER A 75 6.13 -4.52 -19.02
N LYS A 76 6.22 -3.73 -20.12
CA LYS A 76 7.49 -3.28 -20.66
C LYS A 76 7.96 -2.00 -19.96
N GLY A 77 9.22 -1.97 -19.59
CA GLY A 77 9.92 -0.79 -19.08
C GLY A 77 11.14 -0.45 -19.94
N PRO A 78 11.87 0.60 -19.57
CA PRO A 78 12.99 1.11 -20.37
C PRO A 78 14.17 0.13 -20.47
N TYR A 79 14.33 -0.77 -19.52
CA TYR A 79 15.46 -1.71 -19.44
C TYR A 79 15.08 -3.14 -19.04
N SER A 80 13.77 -3.41 -18.86
CA SER A 80 13.29 -4.76 -18.49
C SER A 80 11.85 -4.97 -18.90
N THR A 81 11.44 -6.22 -18.90
CA THR A 81 10.04 -6.63 -18.97
C THR A 81 9.68 -7.35 -17.68
N TRP A 82 8.68 -6.86 -17.00
CA TRP A 82 8.16 -7.48 -15.78
C TRP A 82 6.96 -8.37 -16.10
N TYR A 83 6.69 -9.33 -15.22
CA TYR A 83 5.57 -10.24 -15.37
C TYR A 83 4.86 -10.41 -14.03
N ASP A 84 3.77 -9.71 -13.81
CA ASP A 84 3.06 -9.66 -12.53
C ASP A 84 1.53 -9.51 -12.74
N LYS A 85 0.80 -9.69 -11.65
CA LYS A 85 -0.65 -9.47 -11.55
C LYS A 85 -1.01 -8.04 -11.18
N VAL A 86 -0.10 -7.28 -10.61
CA VAL A 86 -0.31 -5.93 -10.10
C VAL A 86 0.50 -4.93 -10.92
N ASP A 87 -0.18 -3.94 -11.45
CA ASP A 87 0.46 -2.86 -12.20
C ASP A 87 1.31 -1.96 -11.31
N GLY A 88 2.29 -1.29 -11.91
CA GLY A 88 2.88 -0.11 -11.30
C GLY A 88 1.87 1.04 -11.24
N LYS A 89 1.84 1.77 -10.10
CA LYS A 89 0.90 2.88 -9.89
C LYS A 89 0.98 3.94 -10.99
N THR A 90 2.20 4.30 -11.40
CA THR A 90 2.45 5.37 -12.38
C THR A 90 2.58 4.86 -13.80
N GLN A 91 2.35 3.59 -14.04
CA GLN A 91 2.48 3.00 -15.36
C GLN A 91 1.52 3.66 -16.36
N GLY A 92 2.07 4.22 -17.44
CA GLY A 92 1.30 4.90 -18.47
C GLY A 92 0.80 6.30 -18.09
N TRP A 93 1.22 6.86 -16.97
CA TRP A 93 0.87 8.22 -16.59
C TRP A 93 1.54 9.26 -17.50
N SER A 94 0.79 10.29 -17.83
CA SER A 94 1.33 11.49 -18.47
C SER A 94 2.06 12.38 -17.45
N GLU A 95 2.89 13.30 -17.94
CA GLU A 95 3.55 14.29 -17.08
C GLU A 95 2.56 15.11 -16.25
N GLU A 96 1.40 15.46 -16.83
CA GLU A 96 0.34 16.17 -16.13
C GLU A 96 -0.23 15.36 -14.95
N GLN A 97 -0.43 14.05 -15.14
CA GLN A 97 -0.91 13.16 -14.07
C GLN A 97 0.11 13.07 -12.92
N VAL A 98 1.40 12.98 -13.24
CA VAL A 98 2.47 12.96 -12.23
C VAL A 98 2.53 14.29 -11.48
N LYS A 99 2.46 15.42 -12.16
CA LYS A 99 2.41 16.76 -11.54
C LYS A 99 1.20 16.92 -10.63
N LYS A 100 0.03 16.47 -11.07
CA LYS A 100 -1.21 16.52 -10.27
C LYS A 100 -1.15 15.66 -9.03
N ALA A 101 -0.48 14.53 -9.07
CA ALA A 101 -0.30 13.64 -7.94
C ALA A 101 0.51 14.30 -6.82
N GLY A 102 1.46 15.17 -7.16
CA GLY A 102 2.12 16.07 -6.23
C GLY A 102 3.19 15.43 -5.35
N PHE A 103 3.69 14.25 -5.69
CA PHE A 103 4.82 13.62 -5.03
C PHE A 103 6.04 13.56 -5.96
N ARG A 104 7.24 13.52 -5.37
CA ARG A 104 8.48 13.30 -6.09
C ARG A 104 8.82 11.83 -6.15
N TYR A 105 9.12 11.34 -7.34
CA TYR A 105 9.40 9.92 -7.58
C TYR A 105 10.70 9.76 -8.35
N VAL A 106 11.71 9.24 -7.67
CA VAL A 106 13.06 9.07 -8.25
C VAL A 106 13.09 7.79 -9.10
N PRO A 107 13.83 7.76 -10.23
CA PRO A 107 13.94 6.56 -11.06
C PRO A 107 14.34 5.31 -10.27
N ASN A 108 13.88 4.16 -10.73
CA ASN A 108 14.07 2.82 -10.13
C ASN A 108 13.32 2.55 -8.82
N GLY A 109 12.49 3.48 -8.33
CA GLY A 109 11.53 3.16 -7.29
C GLY A 109 10.41 2.26 -7.84
N VAL A 110 9.68 1.58 -6.96
CA VAL A 110 8.52 0.76 -7.31
C VAL A 110 7.35 1.15 -6.41
N ILE A 111 6.26 1.57 -7.01
CA ILE A 111 4.98 1.77 -6.33
C ILE A 111 3.97 0.83 -6.98
N ARG A 112 3.46 -0.15 -6.24
CA ARG A 112 2.41 -1.05 -6.75
C ARG A 112 1.05 -0.36 -6.71
N LYS A 113 0.22 -0.57 -7.74
CA LYS A 113 -1.16 -0.07 -7.77
C LYS A 113 -1.93 -0.55 -6.54
N GLY A 114 -2.74 0.33 -5.95
CA GLY A 114 -3.41 0.13 -4.67
C GLY A 114 -2.61 0.64 -3.46
N ALA A 115 -1.42 1.20 -3.68
CA ALA A 115 -0.69 1.97 -2.67
C ALA A 115 -1.02 3.46 -2.80
N HIS A 116 -1.33 4.13 -1.70
CA HIS A 116 -1.53 5.59 -1.68
C HIS A 116 -0.25 6.33 -1.35
N ILE A 117 0.01 7.39 -2.11
CA ILE A 117 1.13 8.31 -1.88
C ILE A 117 0.57 9.72 -1.76
N GLY A 118 0.78 10.33 -0.60
CA GLY A 118 0.34 11.70 -0.30
C GLY A 118 1.13 12.77 -1.05
N LYS A 119 0.64 14.01 -0.97
CA LYS A 119 1.33 15.16 -1.55
C LYS A 119 2.66 15.43 -0.84
N ASN A 120 3.61 16.03 -1.56
CA ASN A 120 4.92 16.38 -1.04
C ASN A 120 5.74 15.20 -0.50
N VAL A 121 5.28 13.96 -0.72
CA VAL A 121 6.08 12.77 -0.43
C VAL A 121 7.29 12.71 -1.36
N VAL A 122 8.44 12.31 -0.83
CA VAL A 122 9.64 12.04 -1.61
C VAL A 122 9.92 10.54 -1.55
N LEU A 123 9.89 9.90 -2.71
CA LEU A 123 10.28 8.50 -2.86
C LEU A 123 11.62 8.44 -3.57
N MET A 124 12.67 8.10 -2.84
CA MET A 124 13.93 7.64 -3.42
C MET A 124 13.72 6.24 -4.06
N PRO A 125 14.72 5.62 -4.71
CA PRO A 125 14.58 4.26 -5.20
C PRO A 125 14.23 3.32 -4.04
N SER A 126 12.96 3.02 -3.90
CA SER A 126 12.34 2.33 -2.76
C SER A 126 11.19 1.44 -3.27
N PHE A 127 10.63 0.61 -2.40
CA PHE A 127 9.53 -0.28 -2.77
C PHE A 127 8.31 -0.04 -1.89
N ILE A 128 7.19 0.32 -2.52
CA ILE A 128 5.91 0.54 -1.83
C ILE A 128 4.90 -0.51 -2.31
N ASN A 129 4.48 -1.37 -1.40
CA ASN A 129 3.62 -2.50 -1.72
C ASN A 129 2.13 -2.13 -1.72
N VAL A 130 1.30 -2.99 -2.32
CA VAL A 130 -0.16 -2.83 -2.42
C VAL A 130 -0.82 -2.66 -1.04
N GLY A 131 -1.79 -1.77 -0.96
CA GLY A 131 -2.50 -1.45 0.30
C GLY A 131 -1.73 -0.56 1.26
N ALA A 132 -0.44 -0.28 0.99
CA ALA A 132 0.33 0.66 1.79
C ALA A 132 -0.22 2.09 1.63
N TYR A 133 -0.09 2.87 2.70
CA TYR A 133 -0.45 4.28 2.73
C TYR A 133 0.73 5.08 3.24
N VAL A 134 1.22 6.00 2.43
CA VAL A 134 2.29 6.94 2.80
C VAL A 134 1.70 8.34 2.76
N ASP A 135 1.61 8.98 3.91
CA ASP A 135 0.95 10.27 4.07
C ASP A 135 1.87 11.45 3.71
N GLU A 136 1.28 12.63 3.67
CA GLU A 136 1.85 13.88 3.17
C GLU A 136 3.20 14.24 3.81
N GLY A 137 4.13 14.76 3.01
CA GLY A 137 5.41 15.28 3.47
C GLY A 137 6.43 14.23 3.91
N THR A 138 6.08 12.95 3.85
CA THR A 138 6.96 11.84 4.26
C THR A 138 8.04 11.57 3.22
N MET A 139 9.24 11.20 3.70
CA MET A 139 10.33 10.72 2.87
C MET A 139 10.51 9.21 3.05
N ILE A 140 10.52 8.48 1.94
CA ILE A 140 10.94 7.07 1.89
C ILE A 140 12.28 7.03 1.17
N ASP A 141 13.34 6.76 1.93
CA ASP A 141 14.70 6.90 1.45
C ASP A 141 15.18 5.65 0.68
N THR A 142 16.40 5.70 0.18
CA THR A 142 16.99 4.76 -0.76
C THR A 142 16.96 3.32 -0.22
N TRP A 143 16.39 2.42 -1.03
CA TRP A 143 16.23 0.98 -0.72
C TRP A 143 15.38 0.68 0.51
N ALA A 144 14.67 1.66 1.05
CA ALA A 144 13.66 1.38 2.06
C ALA A 144 12.44 0.67 1.42
N SER A 145 11.73 -0.10 2.22
CA SER A 145 10.52 -0.79 1.79
C SER A 145 9.34 -0.49 2.72
N VAL A 146 8.18 -0.26 2.13
CA VAL A 146 6.90 -0.18 2.85
C VAL A 146 6.08 -1.39 2.46
N GLY A 147 5.91 -2.29 3.41
CA GLY A 147 5.25 -3.57 3.20
C GLY A 147 3.75 -3.44 2.89
N SER A 148 3.15 -4.53 2.43
CA SER A 148 1.72 -4.54 2.08
C SER A 148 0.85 -4.12 3.26
N CYS A 149 -0.10 -3.23 3.00
CA CYS A 149 -1.05 -2.70 3.98
C CYS A 149 -0.45 -1.83 5.10
N ALA A 150 0.88 -1.62 5.15
CA ALA A 150 1.51 -0.76 6.14
C ALA A 150 1.04 0.70 6.01
N GLN A 151 0.95 1.39 7.13
CA GLN A 151 0.49 2.78 7.20
C GLN A 151 1.60 3.66 7.73
N VAL A 152 2.03 4.63 6.95
CA VAL A 152 3.04 5.63 7.34
C VAL A 152 2.38 6.99 7.39
N GLY A 153 2.49 7.66 8.52
CA GLY A 153 1.90 8.96 8.79
C GLY A 153 2.61 10.11 8.07
N LYS A 154 2.25 11.33 8.47
CA LYS A 154 2.76 12.56 7.88
C LYS A 154 4.16 12.90 8.39
N ASN A 155 4.93 13.59 7.56
CA ASN A 155 6.23 14.16 7.91
C ASN A 155 7.19 13.13 8.54
N CYS A 156 7.08 11.88 8.15
CA CYS A 156 8.00 10.83 8.59
C CYS A 156 9.25 10.80 7.74
N HIS A 157 10.33 10.25 8.27
CA HIS A 157 11.52 9.90 7.51
C HIS A 157 11.81 8.41 7.71
N ILE A 158 11.59 7.63 6.68
CA ILE A 158 11.95 6.22 6.63
C ILE A 158 13.31 6.13 5.95
N SER A 159 14.36 5.95 6.77
CA SER A 159 15.76 6.05 6.33
C SER A 159 16.17 4.92 5.40
N GLY A 160 17.33 5.09 4.76
CA GLY A 160 17.85 4.18 3.75
C GLY A 160 17.94 2.73 4.22
N GLY A 161 17.36 1.84 3.42
CA GLY A 161 17.34 0.40 3.70
C GLY A 161 16.43 -0.03 4.85
N ALA A 162 15.68 0.88 5.48
CA ALA A 162 14.74 0.51 6.53
C ALA A 162 13.56 -0.28 5.95
N GLY A 163 13.10 -1.29 6.69
CA GLY A 163 11.98 -2.16 6.34
C GLY A 163 10.75 -1.89 7.21
N ILE A 164 9.66 -1.42 6.60
CA ILE A 164 8.35 -1.38 7.27
C ILE A 164 7.62 -2.67 6.94
N GLY A 165 7.36 -3.49 7.95
CA GLY A 165 6.75 -4.79 7.81
C GLY A 165 5.38 -4.72 7.16
N GLY A 166 5.12 -5.66 6.25
CA GLY A 166 3.84 -5.79 5.58
C GLY A 166 3.04 -6.96 6.14
N VAL A 167 1.74 -6.75 6.35
CA VAL A 167 0.85 -7.81 6.84
C VAL A 167 -0.41 -7.87 6.01
N LEU A 168 -0.35 -8.63 4.94
CA LEU A 168 -1.51 -9.00 4.15
C LEU A 168 -2.05 -10.37 4.58
N GLU A 169 -1.15 -11.31 4.79
CA GLU A 169 -1.40 -12.64 5.35
C GLU A 169 -0.46 -12.88 6.53
N PRO A 170 -0.94 -13.46 7.63
CA PRO A 170 -2.30 -13.91 7.90
C PRO A 170 -3.28 -12.75 8.08
N MET A 171 -4.54 -12.97 7.68
CA MET A 171 -5.61 -11.95 7.64
C MET A 171 -5.83 -11.24 8.98
N GLN A 172 -5.76 -11.98 10.08
CA GLN A 172 -6.02 -11.48 11.44
C GLN A 172 -4.91 -10.58 12.00
N ALA A 173 -3.73 -10.59 11.39
CA ALA A 173 -2.64 -9.74 11.86
C ALA A 173 -2.90 -8.26 11.50
N ASN A 174 -2.56 -7.37 12.41
CA ASN A 174 -2.70 -5.94 12.18
C ASN A 174 -1.57 -5.42 11.29
N PRO A 175 -1.84 -4.42 10.43
CA PRO A 175 -0.80 -3.79 9.64
C PRO A 175 0.19 -3.05 10.55
N THR A 176 1.43 -2.93 10.08
CA THR A 176 2.41 -2.06 10.71
C THR A 176 2.00 -0.60 10.54
N ILE A 177 2.07 0.16 11.62
CA ILE A 177 1.68 1.57 11.64
C ILE A 177 2.83 2.40 12.18
N VAL A 178 3.25 3.38 11.39
CA VAL A 178 4.17 4.45 11.77
C VAL A 178 3.34 5.71 11.84
N GLU A 179 3.21 6.31 13.01
CA GLU A 179 2.44 7.54 13.19
C GLU A 179 3.17 8.78 12.66
N ASP A 180 2.55 9.95 12.77
CA ASP A 180 3.10 11.19 12.23
C ASP A 180 4.42 11.59 12.93
N ASN A 181 5.29 12.27 12.19
CA ASN A 181 6.56 12.84 12.68
C ASN A 181 7.55 11.80 13.23
N CYS A 182 7.49 10.57 12.76
CA CYS A 182 8.43 9.52 13.13
C CYS A 182 9.69 9.56 12.27
N PHE A 183 10.82 9.23 12.89
CA PHE A 183 12.08 8.99 12.21
C PHE A 183 12.51 7.54 12.45
N SER A 184 12.88 6.80 11.39
CA SER A 184 13.49 5.48 11.50
C SER A 184 14.97 5.57 11.15
N GLY A 185 15.81 4.90 11.93
CA GLY A 185 17.23 4.78 11.61
C GLY A 185 17.46 3.97 10.32
N ALA A 186 18.62 4.16 9.72
CA ALA A 186 19.01 3.39 8.53
C ALA A 186 19.03 1.89 8.83
N ARG A 187 18.44 1.09 7.92
CA ARG A 187 18.32 -0.39 8.02
C ARG A 187 17.54 -0.88 9.25
N ALA A 188 16.75 -0.02 9.90
CA ALA A 188 15.85 -0.45 10.95
C ALA A 188 14.72 -1.34 10.38
N GLU A 189 14.31 -2.35 11.14
CA GLU A 189 13.16 -3.20 10.84
C GLU A 189 12.01 -2.85 11.78
N ILE A 190 10.88 -2.41 11.23
CA ILE A 190 9.69 -2.01 11.98
C ILE A 190 8.58 -3.01 11.64
N ALA A 191 8.28 -3.91 12.58
CA ALA A 191 7.33 -5.00 12.39
C ALA A 191 5.99 -4.80 13.10
N CYS A 192 5.85 -3.74 13.92
CA CYS A 192 4.65 -3.46 14.69
C CYS A 192 4.34 -1.97 14.74
N LEU A 193 3.45 -1.54 15.63
CA LEU A 193 3.07 -0.16 15.79
C LEU A 193 4.24 0.67 16.35
N LEU A 194 4.60 1.72 15.64
CA LEU A 194 5.57 2.74 16.07
C LEU A 194 4.84 4.06 16.25
N TYR A 195 4.93 4.61 17.44
CA TYR A 195 4.50 5.98 17.75
C TYR A 195 5.63 6.98 17.44
N THR A 196 5.60 8.16 18.03
CA THR A 196 6.68 9.14 17.89
C THR A 196 7.93 8.67 18.63
N SER A 197 8.84 8.01 17.94
CA SER A 197 10.11 7.55 18.50
C SER A 197 11.17 7.34 17.44
N ASP A 198 12.42 7.34 17.83
CA ASP A 198 13.54 6.94 17.02
C ASP A 198 13.71 5.41 17.13
N ALA A 199 13.36 4.70 16.05
CA ALA A 199 13.47 3.24 16.00
C ALA A 199 14.92 2.74 15.81
N ALA A 200 15.92 3.65 15.74
CA ALA A 200 17.31 3.27 15.57
C ALA A 200 17.88 2.54 16.79
N ASP A 201 17.32 2.77 17.97
CA ASP A 201 17.81 2.18 19.23
C ASP A 201 17.36 0.73 19.47
N ASP A 202 16.30 0.28 18.79
CA ASP A 202 15.74 -1.08 19.00
C ASP A 202 16.40 -2.17 18.13
N GLY A 203 17.26 -1.79 17.19
CA GLY A 203 17.88 -2.70 16.23
C GLY A 203 19.20 -3.34 16.67
N ILE A 204 19.73 -2.98 17.85
CA ILE A 204 21.02 -3.49 18.35
C ILE A 204 20.85 -3.98 19.80
N ARG A 205 20.15 -5.09 19.96
CA ARG A 205 20.26 -5.91 21.19
C ARG A 205 20.14 -7.39 20.83
#